data_bd9540e3a52cd5962531f7c7b1d0b74c
#
_entry.id   bd9540e3a52cd5962531f7c7b1d0b74c
#
_cell.length_a   1.000
_cell.length_b   1.000
_cell.length_c   1.000
_cell.angle_alpha   90.00
_cell.angle_beta   90.00
_cell.angle_gamma   90.00
#
_symmetry.space_group_name_H-M   'P 1'
#
loop_
_entity.id
_entity.type
_entity.pdbx_description
1 polymer ?
#
loop_
_entity_poly.entity_id
_entity_poly.type
_entity_poly.pdbx_seq_one_letter_code
_entity_poly.pdbx_strand_id
1 'polypeptide(L)'
;MSLKDELEEYVQKTADEQWERRAGQKVPDADDLPLKNLAVELDATVLYADLASSTKMVKGYKDWFAAEVYKSYLYCAAKIIRARGGIITAYDGDRVMGVFIGDSKNTAAAKCGLQINWASKRIVAAKITEKY
;
A
#
# COMPACT_ATOMS: atom_id res chain seq x y z
N MET A 1 -16.58 33.79 0.53
CA MET A 1 -16.24 32.81 1.57
C MET A 1 -14.73 32.63 1.57
N SER A 2 -14.11 32.74 2.72
CA SER A 2 -12.67 32.53 2.83
C SER A 2 -12.33 31.02 2.80
N LEU A 3 -11.08 30.69 2.54
CA LEU A 3 -10.62 29.31 2.65
C LEU A 3 -10.88 28.71 4.02
N LYS A 4 -10.68 29.52 5.07
CA LYS A 4 -10.99 29.11 6.45
C LYS A 4 -12.45 28.70 6.59
N ASP A 5 -13.36 29.51 6.08
CA ASP A 5 -14.81 29.24 6.15
C ASP A 5 -15.18 27.95 5.39
N GLU A 6 -14.58 27.74 4.23
CA GLU A 6 -14.79 26.52 3.44
C GLU A 6 -14.32 25.27 4.16
N LEU A 7 -13.17 25.34 4.81
CA LEU A 7 -12.63 24.21 5.57
C LEU A 7 -13.49 23.91 6.81
N GLU A 8 -13.90 24.95 7.53
CA GLU A 8 -14.76 24.80 8.72
C GLU A 8 -16.13 24.19 8.33
N GLU A 9 -16.73 24.68 7.25
CA GLU A 9 -18.01 24.15 6.75
C GLU A 9 -17.90 22.68 6.37
N TYR A 10 -16.86 22.30 5.66
CA TYR A 10 -16.64 20.90 5.25
C TYR A 10 -16.48 19.99 6.49
N VAL A 11 -15.66 20.41 7.45
CA VAL A 11 -15.42 19.62 8.67
C VAL A 11 -16.71 19.49 9.48
N GLN A 12 -17.46 20.58 9.64
CA GLN A 12 -18.72 20.56 10.37
C GLN A 12 -19.73 19.62 9.70
N LYS A 13 -19.88 19.72 8.39
CA LYS A 13 -20.76 18.84 7.64
C LYS A 13 -20.37 17.36 7.79
N THR A 14 -19.08 17.08 7.69
CA THR A 14 -18.57 15.71 7.84
C THR A 14 -18.86 15.17 9.26
N ALA A 15 -18.70 15.99 10.28
CA ALA A 15 -18.96 15.60 11.67
C ALA A 15 -20.44 15.35 11.94
N ASP A 16 -21.31 16.13 11.31
CA ASP A 16 -22.77 16.07 11.56
C ASP A 16 -23.48 15.00 10.73
N GLU A 17 -22.93 14.63 9.58
CA GLU A 17 -23.54 13.66 8.65
C GLU A 17 -23.37 12.23 9.17
N GLN A 18 -24.45 11.46 9.14
CA GLN A 18 -24.40 10.05 9.53
C GLN A 18 -23.63 9.23 8.50
N TRP A 19 -22.87 8.24 8.97
CA TRP A 19 -22.18 7.30 8.12
C TRP A 19 -23.13 6.25 7.56
N GLU A 20 -23.02 6.02 6.26
CA GLU A 20 -23.60 4.87 5.59
C GLU A 20 -22.54 3.76 5.54
N ARG A 21 -22.93 2.55 5.93
CA ARG A 21 -22.03 1.39 5.93
C ARG A 21 -22.69 0.25 5.17
N ARG A 22 -21.88 -0.43 4.37
CA ARG A 22 -22.31 -1.66 3.70
C ARG A 22 -21.22 -2.72 3.77
N ALA A 23 -21.63 -3.99 3.84
CA ALA A 23 -20.69 -5.11 3.76
C ALA A 23 -20.18 -5.24 2.33
N GLY A 24 -18.86 -5.41 2.18
CA GLY A 24 -18.22 -5.60 0.88
C GLY A 24 -17.71 -7.01 0.70
N GLN A 25 -17.70 -7.44 -0.57
CA GLN A 25 -17.19 -8.75 -0.98
C GLN A 25 -15.95 -8.63 -1.88
N LYS A 26 -15.60 -7.44 -2.23
CA LYS A 26 -14.38 -7.11 -3.00
C LYS A 26 -13.80 -5.80 -2.50
N VAL A 27 -12.51 -5.62 -2.72
CA VAL A 27 -11.83 -4.35 -2.43
C VAL A 27 -12.33 -3.30 -3.42
N PRO A 28 -12.95 -2.19 -2.94
CA PRO A 28 -13.46 -1.16 -3.85
C PRO A 28 -12.32 -0.35 -4.45
N ASP A 29 -12.51 0.12 -5.70
CA ASP A 29 -11.67 1.13 -6.30
C ASP A 29 -12.02 2.51 -5.73
N ALA A 30 -11.13 3.48 -5.88
CA ALA A 30 -11.35 4.84 -5.43
C ALA A 30 -12.64 5.44 -6.02
N ASP A 31 -12.96 5.12 -7.28
CA ASP A 31 -14.15 5.60 -7.97
C ASP A 31 -15.45 5.01 -7.40
N ASP A 32 -15.38 3.89 -6.70
CA ASP A 32 -16.54 3.25 -6.06
C ASP A 32 -16.93 3.93 -4.74
N LEU A 33 -16.09 4.81 -4.23
CA LEU A 33 -16.27 5.49 -2.94
C LEU A 33 -16.40 7.00 -3.18
N PRO A 34 -17.62 7.55 -3.19
CA PRO A 34 -17.80 9.01 -3.30
C PRO A 34 -17.27 9.73 -2.06
N LEU A 35 -16.96 11.02 -2.22
CA LEU A 35 -16.49 11.88 -1.14
C LEU A 35 -17.65 12.27 -0.20
N LYS A 36 -18.18 11.29 0.51
CA LYS A 36 -19.21 11.46 1.54
C LYS A 36 -19.02 10.42 2.63
N ASN A 37 -19.84 10.46 3.67
CA ASN A 37 -19.75 9.52 4.79
C ASN A 37 -20.31 8.13 4.41
N LEU A 38 -19.58 7.44 3.54
CA LEU A 38 -19.87 6.10 3.09
C LEU A 38 -18.66 5.20 3.36
N ALA A 39 -18.91 4.05 3.99
CA ALA A 39 -17.88 3.04 4.23
C ALA A 39 -18.31 1.68 3.69
N VAL A 40 -17.33 0.96 3.11
CA VAL A 40 -17.49 -0.45 2.76
C VAL A 40 -16.70 -1.26 3.78
N GLU A 41 -17.37 -2.13 4.51
CA GLU A 41 -16.74 -2.98 5.52
C GLU A 41 -16.26 -4.29 4.87
N LEU A 42 -14.99 -4.62 5.11
CA LEU A 42 -14.35 -5.82 4.59
C LEU A 42 -13.78 -6.65 5.72
N ASP A 43 -13.96 -7.96 5.62
CA ASP A 43 -13.18 -8.92 6.40
C ASP A 43 -11.90 -9.20 5.61
N ALA A 44 -10.82 -8.55 5.98
CA ALA A 44 -9.60 -8.50 5.18
C ALA A 44 -8.33 -8.62 6.03
N THR A 45 -7.25 -9.04 5.38
CA THR A 45 -5.90 -8.95 5.93
C THR A 45 -5.12 -7.94 5.11
N VAL A 46 -4.46 -7.00 5.78
CA VAL A 46 -3.67 -5.96 5.15
C VAL A 46 -2.20 -6.28 5.30
N LEU A 47 -1.46 -6.20 4.20
CA LEU A 47 -0.02 -6.33 4.17
C LEU A 47 0.61 -5.02 3.74
N TYR A 48 1.49 -4.47 4.57
CA TYR A 48 2.39 -3.38 4.19
C TYR A 48 3.79 -3.95 3.97
N ALA A 49 4.29 -3.80 2.75
CA ALA A 49 5.67 -4.13 2.41
C ALA A 49 6.48 -2.83 2.37
N ASP A 50 7.39 -2.67 3.32
CA ASP A 50 8.16 -1.46 3.54
C ASP A 50 9.66 -1.77 3.44
N LEU A 51 10.39 -0.97 2.67
CA LEU A 51 11.84 -1.14 2.51
C LEU A 51 12.58 -0.61 3.74
N ALA A 52 13.26 -1.49 4.44
CA ALA A 52 14.03 -1.14 5.63
C ALA A 52 15.16 -0.18 5.30
N SER A 53 15.39 0.79 6.18
CA SER A 53 16.50 1.77 6.08
C SER A 53 16.48 2.66 4.83
N SER A 54 15.32 2.88 4.25
CA SER A 54 15.15 3.73 3.06
C SER A 54 15.64 5.16 3.27
N THR A 55 15.39 5.73 4.44
CA THR A 55 15.85 7.09 4.78
C THR A 55 17.36 7.19 4.77
N LYS A 56 18.07 6.21 5.32
CA LYS A 56 19.55 6.16 5.30
C LYS A 56 20.07 6.04 3.88
N MET A 57 19.41 5.25 3.05
CA MET A 57 19.79 5.06 1.65
C MET A 57 19.68 6.36 0.86
N VAL A 58 18.60 7.11 1.03
CA VAL A 58 18.41 8.41 0.35
C VAL A 58 19.47 9.42 0.77
N LYS A 59 19.86 9.43 2.05
CA LYS A 59 20.87 10.37 2.57
C LYS A 59 22.32 9.97 2.25
N GLY A 60 22.59 8.65 2.16
CA GLY A 60 23.94 8.13 2.08
C GLY A 60 24.44 7.75 0.70
N TYR A 61 23.57 7.70 -0.29
CA TYR A 61 23.89 7.21 -1.62
C TYR A 61 23.40 8.16 -2.71
N LYS A 62 23.83 7.91 -3.96
CA LYS A 62 23.38 8.67 -5.11
C LYS A 62 21.87 8.48 -5.30
N ASP A 63 21.21 9.53 -5.78
CA ASP A 63 19.77 9.54 -5.99
C ASP A 63 19.29 8.45 -6.96
N TRP A 64 20.03 8.22 -8.07
CA TRP A 64 19.66 7.17 -9.01
C TRP A 64 19.79 5.76 -8.42
N PHE A 65 20.75 5.53 -7.53
CA PHE A 65 20.89 4.26 -6.83
C PHE A 65 19.67 3.99 -5.94
N ALA A 66 19.29 4.97 -5.13
CA ALA A 66 18.11 4.87 -4.28
C ALA A 66 16.85 4.62 -5.12
N ALA A 67 16.69 5.34 -6.24
CA ALA A 67 15.57 5.17 -7.15
C ALA A 67 15.52 3.76 -7.76
N GLU A 68 16.67 3.22 -8.17
CA GLU A 68 16.74 1.86 -8.71
C GLU A 68 16.36 0.81 -7.67
N VAL A 69 16.81 0.97 -6.42
CA VAL A 69 16.46 0.06 -5.32
C VAL A 69 14.98 0.13 -5.02
N TYR A 70 14.41 1.33 -4.88
CA TYR A 70 12.98 1.52 -4.63
C TYR A 70 12.13 0.91 -5.73
N LYS A 71 12.45 1.23 -6.97
CA LYS A 71 11.72 0.73 -8.14
C LYS A 71 11.75 -0.79 -8.22
N SER A 72 12.93 -1.36 -8.02
CA SER A 72 13.11 -2.82 -8.07
C SER A 72 12.36 -3.52 -6.95
N TYR A 73 12.44 -3.00 -5.73
CA TYR A 73 11.74 -3.53 -4.58
C TYR A 73 10.23 -3.47 -4.76
N LEU A 74 9.71 -2.30 -5.13
CA LEU A 74 8.27 -2.10 -5.32
C LEU A 74 7.71 -2.97 -6.44
N TYR A 75 8.46 -3.12 -7.52
CA TYR A 75 8.06 -4.02 -8.63
C TYR A 75 7.92 -5.47 -8.14
N CYS A 76 8.93 -5.97 -7.45
CA CYS A 76 8.92 -7.34 -6.92
C CYS A 76 7.78 -7.53 -5.91
N ALA A 77 7.62 -6.62 -4.97
CA ALA A 77 6.58 -6.68 -3.96
C ALA A 77 5.17 -6.66 -4.58
N ALA A 78 4.94 -5.75 -5.52
CA ALA A 78 3.65 -5.65 -6.21
C ALA A 78 3.32 -6.91 -7.02
N LYS A 79 4.30 -7.44 -7.72
CA LYS A 79 4.16 -8.67 -8.51
C LYS A 79 3.79 -9.86 -7.63
N ILE A 80 4.46 -9.98 -6.49
CA ILE A 80 4.22 -11.07 -5.51
C ILE A 80 2.84 -10.93 -4.88
N ILE A 81 2.46 -9.71 -4.46
CA ILE A 81 1.14 -9.44 -3.89
C ILE A 81 0.03 -9.88 -4.87
N ARG A 82 0.14 -9.47 -6.13
CA ARG A 82 -0.84 -9.84 -7.17
C ARG A 82 -0.86 -11.34 -7.43
N ALA A 83 0.31 -11.97 -7.48
CA ALA A 83 0.41 -13.42 -7.69
C ALA A 83 -0.24 -14.22 -6.56
N ARG A 84 -0.30 -13.67 -5.35
CA ARG A 84 -0.96 -14.28 -4.19
C ARG A 84 -2.43 -13.87 -4.02
N GLY A 85 -2.98 -13.15 -4.99
CA GLY A 85 -4.38 -12.75 -4.99
C GLY A 85 -4.69 -11.47 -4.22
N GLY A 86 -3.68 -10.73 -3.78
CA GLY A 86 -3.84 -9.45 -3.11
C GLY A 86 -4.19 -8.34 -4.09
N ILE A 87 -4.92 -7.34 -3.61
CA ILE A 87 -5.25 -6.14 -4.36
C ILE A 87 -4.40 -4.99 -3.81
N ILE A 88 -3.68 -4.32 -4.70
CA ILE A 88 -2.86 -3.18 -4.30
C ILE A 88 -3.74 -1.95 -4.21
N THR A 89 -3.71 -1.30 -3.05
CA THR A 89 -4.55 -0.14 -2.76
C THR A 89 -3.76 1.16 -2.58
N ALA A 90 -2.46 1.07 -2.32
CA ALA A 90 -1.64 2.25 -2.12
C ALA A 90 -0.16 1.97 -2.36
N TYR A 91 0.53 2.98 -2.90
CA TYR A 91 1.99 3.07 -2.93
C TYR A 91 2.40 4.35 -2.21
N ASP A 92 3.50 4.29 -1.48
CA ASP A 92 4.05 5.45 -0.80
C ASP A 92 5.58 5.32 -0.76
N GLY A 93 6.24 5.89 -1.79
CA GLY A 93 7.70 5.93 -1.88
C GLY A 93 8.36 4.55 -1.83
N ASP A 94 8.62 4.08 -0.64
CA ASP A 94 9.36 2.85 -0.34
C ASP A 94 8.47 1.69 0.11
N ARG A 95 7.16 1.83 0.04
CA ARG A 95 6.22 0.80 0.52
C ARG A 95 5.00 0.66 -0.37
N VAL A 96 4.38 -0.51 -0.27
CA VAL A 96 3.17 -0.86 -0.98
C VAL A 96 2.22 -1.57 -0.05
N MET A 97 0.93 -1.24 -0.17
CA MET A 97 -0.14 -1.86 0.61
C MET A 97 -0.93 -2.82 -0.24
N GLY A 98 -1.06 -4.06 0.22
CA GLY A 98 -1.90 -5.07 -0.38
C GLY A 98 -3.03 -5.49 0.57
N VAL A 99 -4.20 -5.73 0.02
CA VAL A 99 -5.38 -6.17 0.77
C VAL A 99 -5.79 -7.54 0.27
N PHE A 100 -5.94 -8.48 1.20
CA PHE A 100 -6.33 -9.86 0.93
C PHE A 100 -7.70 -10.11 1.55
N ILE A 101 -8.59 -10.73 0.80
CA ILE A 101 -9.91 -11.15 1.26
C ILE A 101 -10.12 -12.64 0.98
N GLY A 102 -11.18 -13.22 1.56
CA GLY A 102 -11.50 -14.63 1.38
C GLY A 102 -10.93 -15.52 2.48
N ASP A 103 -11.21 -16.82 2.37
CA ASP A 103 -10.91 -17.78 3.44
C ASP A 103 -9.42 -17.99 3.68
N SER A 104 -8.59 -17.80 2.66
CA SER A 104 -7.13 -17.96 2.74
C SER A 104 -6.37 -16.65 2.92
N LYS A 105 -7.04 -15.57 3.27
CA LYS A 105 -6.43 -14.22 3.34
C LYS A 105 -5.22 -14.14 4.25
N ASN A 106 -5.28 -14.72 5.44
CA ASN A 106 -4.18 -14.70 6.40
C ASN A 106 -2.97 -15.51 5.90
N THR A 107 -3.21 -16.68 5.38
CA THR A 107 -2.17 -17.55 4.82
C THR A 107 -1.52 -16.92 3.59
N ALA A 108 -2.32 -16.37 2.69
CA ALA A 108 -1.84 -15.71 1.49
C ALA A 108 -0.97 -14.49 1.83
N ALA A 109 -1.41 -13.65 2.77
CA ALA A 109 -0.65 -12.49 3.22
C ALA A 109 0.67 -12.89 3.89
N ALA A 110 0.66 -13.91 4.75
CA ALA A 110 1.86 -14.40 5.42
C ALA A 110 2.89 -14.97 4.44
N LYS A 111 2.46 -15.80 3.51
CA LYS A 111 3.33 -16.34 2.45
C LYS A 111 3.88 -15.25 1.56
N CYS A 112 3.05 -14.26 1.25
CA CYS A 112 3.44 -13.08 0.48
C CYS A 112 4.57 -12.32 1.17
N GLY A 113 4.44 -12.05 2.46
CA GLY A 113 5.47 -11.37 3.25
C GLY A 113 6.80 -12.11 3.24
N LEU A 114 6.78 -13.42 3.44
CA LEU A 114 7.98 -14.26 3.38
C LEU A 114 8.62 -14.23 1.99
N GLN A 115 7.82 -14.30 0.96
CA GLN A 115 8.29 -14.29 -0.43
C GLN A 115 8.88 -12.93 -0.83
N ILE A 116 8.28 -11.84 -0.37
CA ILE A 116 8.83 -10.48 -0.59
C ILE A 116 10.19 -10.33 0.10
N ASN A 117 10.31 -10.82 1.34
CA ASN A 117 11.58 -10.79 2.05
C ASN A 117 12.65 -11.61 1.31
N TRP A 118 12.30 -12.78 0.82
CA TRP A 118 13.20 -13.61 0.02
C TRP A 118 13.64 -12.89 -1.26
N ALA A 119 12.68 -12.33 -2.01
CA ALA A 119 12.97 -11.61 -3.26
C ALA A 119 13.85 -10.37 -3.02
N SER A 120 13.59 -9.63 -1.95
CA SER A 120 14.40 -8.47 -1.57
C SER A 120 15.85 -8.84 -1.33
N LYS A 121 16.11 -9.93 -0.60
CA LYS A 121 17.46 -10.37 -0.26
C LYS A 121 18.16 -11.12 -1.39
N ARG A 122 17.44 -11.98 -2.10
CA ARG A 122 18.03 -12.93 -3.06
C ARG A 122 17.98 -12.45 -4.50
N ILE A 123 17.12 -11.49 -4.82
CA ILE A 123 16.99 -10.96 -6.17
C ILE A 123 17.41 -9.50 -6.20
N VAL A 124 16.72 -8.63 -5.49
CA VAL A 124 16.98 -7.18 -5.54
C VAL A 124 18.39 -6.86 -5.06
N ALA A 125 18.73 -7.27 -3.84
CA ALA A 125 20.05 -7.00 -3.27
C ALA A 125 21.16 -7.64 -4.08
N ALA A 126 20.99 -8.89 -4.52
CA ALA A 126 21.99 -9.59 -5.31
C ALA A 126 22.26 -8.92 -6.65
N LYS A 127 21.21 -8.55 -7.40
CA LYS A 127 21.35 -7.92 -8.71
C LYS A 127 21.92 -6.51 -8.62
N ILE A 128 21.51 -5.74 -7.63
CA ILE A 128 22.05 -4.39 -7.39
C ILE A 128 23.53 -4.47 -7.01
N THR A 129 23.90 -5.43 -6.15
CA THR A 129 25.31 -5.64 -5.74
C THR A 129 26.20 -6.05 -6.91
N GLU A 130 25.69 -6.86 -7.88
CA GLU A 130 26.43 -7.21 -9.08
C GLU A 130 26.81 -5.98 -9.93
N LYS A 131 25.93 -4.97 -9.96
CA LYS A 131 26.15 -3.75 -10.73
C LYS A 131 27.08 -2.76 -10.02
N TYR A 132 26.96 -2.62 -8.71
CA TYR A 132 27.68 -1.66 -7.88
C TYR A 132 28.63 -2.36 -6.91
#